data_5457620844bf4224bf1a348600edcfe2
#
_entry.id   5457620844bf4224bf1a348600edcfe2
#
_cell.length_a   1.000
_cell.length_b   1.000
_cell.length_c   1.000
_cell.angle_alpha   90.00
_cell.angle_beta   90.00
_cell.angle_gamma   90.00
#
_symmetry.space_group_name_H-M   'P 1'
#
loop_
_entity.id
_entity.type
_entity.pdbx_description
1 polymer ?
#
loop_
_entity_poly.entity_id
_entity_poly.type
_entity_poly.pdbx_seq_one_letter_code
_entity_poly.pdbx_strand_id
1 'polypeptide(L)'
;NPHFLFNTLNNISSLVQIDQDTAQERIGQLSDLLRYTLYESNHELVPVEGEIEFMSNYIELMRLRCNELATVEVDLWIPPKPMRIVPLLFISLIENAFKHGVNSRKSSFVRIRFKAEGDDLVFTCENSDHPKPDVNRSGSGIGLENLRRRLDLAYPGRYRYDQALRENSYFVQITLRDCL
;
A
#
# COMPACT_ATOMS: atom_id res chain seq x y z
N ASN A 1 7.88 -4.99 8.73
CA ASN A 1 7.12 -4.71 9.97
C ASN A 1 6.72 -6.02 10.65
N PRO A 2 7.32 -6.38 11.81
CA PRO A 2 6.99 -7.63 12.53
C PRO A 2 5.51 -7.73 12.92
N HIS A 3 4.88 -6.64 13.30
CA HIS A 3 3.45 -6.62 13.67
C HIS A 3 2.53 -7.02 12.53
N PHE A 4 2.82 -6.58 11.31
CA PHE A 4 2.07 -7.00 10.13
C PHE A 4 2.15 -8.52 9.95
N LEU A 5 3.34 -9.09 10.02
CA LEU A 5 3.57 -10.53 9.84
C LEU A 5 2.83 -11.35 10.89
N PHE A 6 2.97 -11.00 12.17
CA PHE A 6 2.29 -11.73 13.27
C PHE A 6 0.77 -11.59 13.18
N ASN A 7 0.25 -10.41 12.93
CA ASN A 7 -1.19 -10.19 12.79
C ASN A 7 -1.76 -10.95 11.59
N THR A 8 -1.05 -10.97 10.48
CA THR A 8 -1.47 -11.70 9.27
C THR A 8 -1.49 -13.20 9.53
N LEU A 9 -0.46 -13.76 10.16
CA LEU A 9 -0.42 -15.17 10.53
C LEU A 9 -1.55 -15.55 11.50
N ASN A 10 -1.85 -14.71 12.48
CA ASN A 10 -2.97 -14.94 13.41
C ASN A 10 -4.32 -14.92 12.68
N ASN A 11 -4.53 -14.00 11.76
CA ASN A 11 -5.74 -13.92 10.96
C ASN A 11 -5.90 -15.15 10.06
N ILE A 12 -4.84 -15.59 9.41
CA ILE A 12 -4.83 -16.80 8.59
C ILE A 12 -5.10 -18.04 9.45
N SER A 13 -4.50 -18.14 10.63
CA SER A 13 -4.72 -19.23 11.56
C SER A 13 -6.19 -19.34 11.97
N SER A 14 -6.86 -18.21 12.19
CA SER A 14 -8.29 -18.19 12.48
C SER A 14 -9.14 -18.65 11.30
N LEU A 15 -8.70 -18.40 10.06
CA LEU A 15 -9.40 -18.83 8.83
C LEU A 15 -9.30 -20.34 8.59
N VAL A 16 -8.25 -21.02 9.05
CA VAL A 16 -8.02 -22.45 8.76
C VAL A 16 -9.20 -23.32 9.15
N GLN A 17 -9.90 -23.00 10.22
CA GLN A 17 -11.07 -23.76 10.70
C GLN A 17 -12.39 -23.33 10.05
N ILE A 18 -12.44 -22.15 9.46
CA ILE A 18 -13.67 -21.56 8.90
C ILE A 18 -13.71 -21.74 7.38
N ASP A 19 -12.58 -21.45 6.71
CA ASP A 19 -12.44 -21.49 5.26
C ASP A 19 -11.00 -21.86 4.90
N GLN A 20 -10.75 -23.14 4.72
CA GLN A 20 -9.42 -23.67 4.43
C GLN A 20 -8.88 -23.19 3.09
N ASP A 21 -9.73 -23.06 2.07
CA ASP A 21 -9.30 -22.66 0.72
C ASP A 21 -8.81 -21.21 0.75
N THR A 22 -9.56 -20.31 1.38
CA THR A 22 -9.14 -18.93 1.58
C THR A 22 -7.89 -18.85 2.45
N ALA A 23 -7.77 -19.64 3.51
CA ALA A 23 -6.57 -19.67 4.34
C ALA A 23 -5.33 -20.07 3.54
N GLN A 24 -5.42 -21.10 2.68
CA GLN A 24 -4.33 -21.52 1.79
C GLN A 24 -3.94 -20.44 0.78
N GLU A 25 -4.91 -19.79 0.18
CA GLU A 25 -4.67 -18.66 -0.74
C GLU A 25 -3.90 -17.53 -0.04
N ARG A 26 -4.31 -17.15 1.17
CA ARG A 26 -3.62 -16.10 1.96
C ARG A 26 -2.21 -16.49 2.38
N ILE A 27 -1.96 -17.76 2.69
CA ILE A 27 -0.60 -18.27 2.93
C ILE A 27 0.27 -18.12 1.68
N GLY A 28 -0.25 -18.46 0.51
CA GLY A 28 0.42 -18.27 -0.77
C GLY A 28 0.78 -16.80 -1.03
N GLN A 29 -0.16 -15.90 -0.83
CA GLN A 29 0.05 -14.44 -0.99
C GLN A 29 1.10 -13.91 0.00
N LEU A 30 1.08 -14.35 1.25
CA LEU A 30 2.10 -13.98 2.24
C LEU A 30 3.48 -14.49 1.84
N SER A 31 3.56 -15.72 1.35
CA SER A 31 4.81 -16.31 0.86
C SER A 31 5.39 -15.52 -0.32
N ASP A 32 4.56 -15.16 -1.29
CA ASP A 32 4.98 -14.35 -2.44
C ASP A 32 5.42 -12.94 -2.02
N LEU A 33 4.71 -12.33 -1.08
CA LEU A 33 5.07 -11.04 -0.51
C LEU A 33 6.44 -11.07 0.19
N LEU A 34 6.70 -12.09 0.99
CA LEU A 34 7.98 -12.27 1.68
C LEU A 34 9.11 -12.52 0.69
N ARG A 35 8.88 -13.34 -0.33
CA ARG A 35 9.85 -13.61 -1.40
C ARG A 35 10.21 -12.34 -2.15
N TYR A 36 9.22 -11.56 -2.55
CA TYR A 36 9.43 -10.27 -3.21
C TYR A 36 10.26 -9.32 -2.34
N THR A 37 9.91 -9.19 -1.06
CA THR A 37 10.61 -8.32 -0.12
C THR A 37 12.07 -8.74 0.11
N LEU A 38 12.35 -10.04 0.11
CA LEU A 38 13.69 -10.56 0.38
C LEU A 38 14.62 -10.55 -0.84
N TYR A 39 14.07 -10.76 -2.04
CA TYR A 39 14.87 -10.96 -3.25
C TYR A 39 14.72 -9.84 -4.28
N GLU A 40 13.50 -9.51 -4.66
CA GLU A 40 13.26 -8.53 -5.72
C GLU A 40 13.55 -7.09 -5.28
N SER A 41 13.32 -6.77 -4.01
CA SER A 41 13.58 -5.43 -3.48
C SER A 41 15.05 -5.04 -3.41
N ASN A 42 15.97 -5.96 -3.66
CA ASN A 42 17.40 -5.69 -3.70
C ASN A 42 17.87 -5.11 -5.06
N HIS A 43 17.00 -5.13 -6.07
CA HIS A 43 17.28 -4.51 -7.36
C HIS A 43 17.07 -3.00 -7.30
N GLU A 44 17.86 -2.25 -8.07
CA GLU A 44 17.69 -0.80 -8.16
C GLU A 44 16.33 -0.42 -8.76
N LEU A 45 15.95 -1.10 -9.82
CA LEU A 45 14.65 -0.96 -10.48
C LEU A 45 14.06 -2.34 -10.77
N VAL A 46 12.75 -2.45 -10.63
CA VAL A 46 11.97 -3.66 -10.92
C VAL A 46 10.89 -3.38 -11.95
N PRO A 47 10.39 -4.39 -12.67
CA PRO A 47 9.22 -4.23 -13.52
C PRO A 47 8.00 -3.75 -12.70
N VAL A 48 7.23 -2.82 -13.27
CA VAL A 48 6.02 -2.28 -12.62
C VAL A 48 5.00 -3.38 -12.31
N GLU A 49 4.90 -4.40 -13.15
CA GLU A 49 4.03 -5.55 -12.94
C GLU A 49 4.30 -6.25 -11.61
N GLY A 50 5.57 -6.40 -11.25
CA GLY A 50 5.97 -7.00 -9.95
C GLY A 50 5.53 -6.15 -8.76
N GLU A 51 5.63 -4.84 -8.85
CA GLU A 51 5.12 -3.92 -7.81
C GLU A 51 3.60 -3.96 -7.71
N ILE A 52 2.89 -4.05 -8.82
CA ILE A 52 1.43 -4.17 -8.84
C ILE A 52 1.00 -5.47 -8.15
N GLU A 53 1.62 -6.58 -8.48
CA GLU A 53 1.35 -7.88 -7.83
C GLU A 53 1.64 -7.83 -6.33
N PHE A 54 2.78 -7.25 -5.94
CA PHE A 54 3.15 -7.05 -4.54
C PHE A 54 2.12 -6.20 -3.79
N MET A 55 1.72 -5.06 -4.34
CA MET A 55 0.70 -4.18 -3.74
C MET A 55 -0.64 -4.90 -3.63
N SER A 56 -1.05 -5.64 -4.65
CA SER A 56 -2.30 -6.41 -4.65
C SER A 56 -2.31 -7.46 -3.55
N ASN A 57 -1.25 -8.25 -3.42
CA ASN A 57 -1.12 -9.26 -2.36
C ASN A 57 -1.13 -8.63 -0.97
N TYR A 58 -0.43 -7.52 -0.79
CA TYR A 58 -0.41 -6.79 0.48
C TYR A 58 -1.81 -6.29 0.88
N ILE A 59 -2.53 -5.68 -0.07
CA ILE A 59 -3.88 -5.16 0.17
C ILE A 59 -4.84 -6.31 0.54
N GLU A 60 -4.78 -7.45 -0.16
CA GLU A 60 -5.63 -8.60 0.16
C GLU A 60 -5.36 -9.15 1.57
N LEU A 61 -4.11 -9.16 2.00
CA LEU A 61 -3.78 -9.54 3.38
C LEU A 61 -4.26 -8.49 4.41
N MET A 62 -4.21 -7.21 4.07
CA MET A 62 -4.74 -6.15 4.94
C MET A 62 -6.27 -6.18 5.04
N ARG A 63 -6.99 -6.65 4.00
CA ARG A 63 -8.45 -6.85 4.05
C ARG A 63 -8.88 -7.81 5.15
N LEU A 64 -8.07 -8.80 5.51
CA LEU A 64 -8.36 -9.74 6.62
C LEU A 64 -8.54 -9.05 7.98
N ARG A 65 -8.02 -7.84 8.11
CA ARG A 65 -8.13 -7.03 9.34
C ARG A 65 -9.33 -6.07 9.33
N CYS A 66 -10.02 -5.98 8.22
CA CYS A 66 -11.17 -5.12 8.06
C CYS A 66 -12.47 -5.85 8.43
N ASN A 67 -13.44 -5.11 8.98
CA ASN A 67 -14.80 -5.59 9.17
C ASN A 67 -15.73 -5.00 8.11
N GLU A 68 -17.02 -5.30 8.22
CA GLU A 68 -18.07 -4.86 7.27
C GLU A 68 -18.21 -3.34 7.15
N LEU A 69 -17.71 -2.57 8.12
CA LEU A 69 -17.75 -1.11 8.10
C LEU A 69 -16.66 -0.48 7.22
N ALA A 70 -15.68 -1.26 6.80
CA ALA A 70 -14.59 -0.79 5.96
C ALA A 70 -14.83 -1.16 4.50
N THR A 71 -14.77 -0.16 3.63
CA THR A 71 -14.79 -0.34 2.17
C THR A 71 -13.38 -0.16 1.62
N VAL A 72 -12.86 -1.15 0.91
CA VAL A 72 -11.54 -1.10 0.28
C VAL A 72 -11.70 -1.17 -1.23
N GLU A 73 -11.40 -0.08 -1.91
CA GLU A 73 -11.46 0.05 -3.37
C GLU A 73 -10.05 0.04 -3.95
N VAL A 74 -9.79 -0.86 -4.90
CA VAL A 74 -8.49 -1.05 -5.51
C VAL A 74 -8.60 -1.03 -7.02
N ASP A 75 -7.78 -0.20 -7.64
CA ASP A 75 -7.75 -0.03 -9.09
C ASP A 75 -6.28 0.07 -9.54
N LEU A 76 -5.68 -1.08 -9.83
CA LEU A 76 -4.28 -1.22 -10.20
C LEU A 76 -4.17 -1.64 -11.67
N TRP A 77 -3.71 -0.72 -12.53
CA TRP A 77 -3.60 -0.93 -13.96
C TRP A 77 -2.17 -1.25 -14.37
N ILE A 78 -2.01 -2.37 -15.08
CA ILE A 78 -0.74 -2.73 -15.70
C ILE A 78 -0.49 -1.77 -16.88
N PRO A 79 0.68 -1.09 -16.94
CA PRO A 79 1.02 -0.23 -18.06
C PRO A 79 1.02 -0.99 -19.40
N PRO A 80 0.59 -0.36 -20.50
CA PRO A 80 0.60 -1.00 -21.83
C PRO A 80 2.03 -1.14 -22.40
N LYS A 81 3.00 -0.44 -21.82
CA LYS A 81 4.43 -0.52 -22.17
C LYS A 81 5.22 -1.07 -20.99
N PRO A 82 6.35 -1.77 -21.23
CA PRO A 82 7.27 -2.14 -20.17
C PRO A 82 7.79 -0.89 -19.45
N MET A 83 7.54 -0.81 -18.16
CA MET A 83 8.01 0.29 -17.30
C MET A 83 8.70 -0.28 -16.05
N ARG A 84 9.63 0.48 -15.51
CA ARG A 84 10.41 0.09 -14.33
C ARG A 84 10.26 1.12 -13.23
N ILE A 85 10.32 0.67 -11.99
CA ILE A 85 10.13 1.48 -10.80
C ILE A 85 11.07 1.04 -9.69
N VAL A 86 11.42 1.95 -8.79
CA VAL A 86 12.09 1.59 -7.53
C VAL A 86 11.17 0.70 -6.69
N PRO A 87 11.63 -0.47 -6.22
CA PRO A 87 10.77 -1.40 -5.49
C PRO A 87 10.31 -0.86 -4.14
N LEU A 88 9.16 -1.32 -3.68
CA LEU A 88 8.58 -1.04 -2.36
C LEU A 88 8.41 0.47 -2.07
N LEU A 89 8.09 1.26 -3.10
CA LEU A 89 8.00 2.70 -2.96
C LEU A 89 6.71 3.15 -2.25
N PHE A 90 5.57 2.51 -2.58
CA PHE A 90 4.26 2.94 -2.13
C PHE A 90 3.72 2.20 -0.91
N ILE A 91 4.41 1.16 -0.46
CA ILE A 91 3.91 0.29 0.61
C ILE A 91 3.65 1.04 1.93
N SER A 92 4.46 2.03 2.26
CA SER A 92 4.28 2.84 3.47
C SER A 92 3.00 3.68 3.42
N LEU A 93 2.60 4.16 2.24
CA LEU A 93 1.34 4.89 2.06
C LEU A 93 0.13 3.97 2.22
N ILE A 94 0.20 2.77 1.65
CA ILE A 94 -0.85 1.76 1.79
C ILE A 94 -0.99 1.34 3.26
N GLU A 95 0.12 1.06 3.92
CA GLU A 95 0.15 0.72 5.35
C GLU A 95 -0.48 1.83 6.21
N ASN A 96 -0.11 3.08 5.97
CA ASN A 96 -0.67 4.24 6.67
C ASN A 96 -2.18 4.40 6.41
N ALA A 97 -2.63 4.17 5.18
CA ALA A 97 -4.05 4.27 4.84
C ALA A 97 -4.90 3.27 5.62
N PHE A 98 -4.46 2.03 5.75
CA PHE A 98 -5.16 1.04 6.57
C PHE A 98 -5.04 1.32 8.07
N LYS A 99 -3.88 1.74 8.55
CA LYS A 99 -3.64 2.03 9.97
C LYS A 99 -4.47 3.20 10.48
N HIS A 100 -4.58 4.26 9.69
CA HIS A 100 -5.24 5.51 10.08
C HIS A 100 -6.65 5.65 9.53
N GLY A 101 -6.94 5.02 8.39
CA GLY A 101 -8.22 5.13 7.69
C GLY A 101 -9.28 4.15 8.18
N VAL A 102 -8.89 2.96 8.63
CA VAL A 102 -9.83 1.92 9.05
C VAL A 102 -10.14 2.02 10.54
N ASN A 103 -11.42 2.06 10.87
CA ASN A 103 -11.94 2.10 12.23
C ASN A 103 -12.98 0.99 12.41
N SER A 104 -12.83 0.16 13.43
CA SER A 104 -13.73 -0.98 13.69
C SER A 104 -15.14 -0.58 14.13
N ARG A 105 -15.35 0.68 14.51
CA ARG A 105 -16.62 1.21 15.05
C ARG A 105 -17.31 2.22 14.15
N LYS A 106 -16.63 2.68 13.09
CA LYS A 106 -17.13 3.72 12.17
C LYS A 106 -17.03 3.26 10.74
N SER A 107 -17.93 3.71 9.91
CA SER A 107 -17.81 3.58 8.46
C SER A 107 -16.49 4.18 7.99
N SER A 108 -15.72 3.41 7.26
CA SER A 108 -14.35 3.74 6.84
C SER A 108 -14.13 3.33 5.40
N PHE A 109 -13.18 3.98 4.74
CA PHE A 109 -12.76 3.56 3.41
C PHE A 109 -11.25 3.72 3.21
N VAL A 110 -10.72 2.89 2.32
CA VAL A 110 -9.39 3.02 1.72
C VAL A 110 -9.55 2.87 0.22
N ARG A 111 -9.00 3.82 -0.55
CA ARG A 111 -9.04 3.79 -2.01
C ARG A 111 -7.64 3.91 -2.55
N ILE A 112 -7.21 2.91 -3.32
CA ILE A 112 -5.86 2.84 -3.88
C ILE A 112 -5.98 2.72 -5.39
N ARG A 113 -5.28 3.58 -6.11
CA ARG A 113 -5.22 3.58 -7.57
C ARG A 113 -3.79 3.69 -8.06
N PHE A 114 -3.50 2.96 -9.12
CA PHE A 114 -2.23 3.02 -9.82
C PHE A 114 -2.46 2.90 -11.32
N LYS A 115 -1.91 3.82 -12.09
CA LYS A 115 -2.04 3.85 -13.55
C LYS A 115 -0.83 4.48 -14.21
N ALA A 116 -0.65 4.18 -15.50
CA ALA A 116 0.26 4.93 -16.36
C ALA A 116 -0.49 6.06 -17.10
N GLU A 117 0.14 7.21 -17.21
CA GLU A 117 -0.28 8.34 -18.04
C GLU A 117 0.88 8.71 -18.98
N GLY A 118 0.83 8.21 -20.24
CA GLY A 118 1.97 8.29 -21.14
C GLY A 118 3.17 7.51 -20.60
N ASP A 119 4.27 8.19 -20.35
CA ASP A 119 5.50 7.63 -19.79
C ASP A 119 5.63 7.84 -18.27
N ASP A 120 4.59 8.42 -17.66
CA ASP A 120 4.51 8.71 -16.24
C ASP A 120 3.68 7.64 -15.52
N LEU A 121 4.00 7.41 -14.24
CA LEU A 121 3.24 6.56 -13.33
C LEU A 121 2.57 7.42 -12.26
N VAL A 122 1.29 7.18 -12.04
CA VAL A 122 0.49 7.92 -11.05
C VAL A 122 -0.07 6.94 -10.02
N PHE A 123 0.33 7.16 -8.77
CA PHE A 123 -0.20 6.45 -7.61
C PHE A 123 -1.05 7.39 -6.77
N THR A 124 -2.27 6.97 -6.43
CA THR A 124 -3.14 7.69 -5.50
C THR A 124 -3.59 6.79 -4.36
N CYS A 125 -3.59 7.34 -3.17
CA CYS A 125 -4.08 6.68 -1.98
C CYS A 125 -4.94 7.66 -1.18
N GLU A 126 -6.18 7.29 -0.91
CA GLU A 126 -7.11 8.07 -0.12
C GLU A 126 -7.74 7.20 0.95
N ASN A 127 -7.86 7.71 2.15
CA ASN A 127 -8.51 7.01 3.25
C ASN A 127 -9.38 7.97 4.06
N SER A 128 -10.42 7.41 4.68
CA SER A 128 -11.20 8.14 5.69
C SER A 128 -10.28 8.64 6.81
N ASP A 129 -10.51 9.86 7.25
CA ASP A 129 -9.80 10.45 8.39
C ASP A 129 -10.75 10.50 9.59
N HIS A 130 -10.38 9.78 10.65
CA HIS A 130 -11.07 9.79 11.92
C HIS A 130 -10.19 10.55 12.91
N PRO A 131 -10.51 11.83 13.22
CA PRO A 131 -9.72 12.61 14.15
C PRO A 131 -9.56 11.87 15.47
N LYS A 132 -8.32 11.55 15.82
CA LYS A 132 -7.97 11.00 17.14
C LYS A 132 -7.64 12.17 18.05
N PRO A 133 -8.00 12.10 19.35
CA PRO A 133 -7.50 13.07 20.32
C PRO A 133 -5.96 13.09 20.28
N ASP A 134 -5.37 14.26 20.43
CA ASP A 134 -3.96 14.64 20.14
C ASP A 134 -2.83 13.77 20.74
N VAL A 135 -3.14 12.71 21.47
CA VAL A 135 -2.16 11.95 22.25
C VAL A 135 -1.36 10.91 21.42
N ASN A 136 -1.74 10.60 20.17
CA ASN A 136 -1.15 9.48 19.41
C ASN A 136 -0.73 9.81 17.96
N ARG A 137 -0.26 11.01 17.67
CA ARG A 137 0.30 11.36 16.35
C ARG A 137 1.76 10.94 16.15
N SER A 138 2.39 10.34 17.13
CA SER A 138 3.79 9.92 17.07
C SER A 138 3.94 8.60 16.33
N GLY A 139 4.10 8.62 15.03
CA GLY A 139 4.39 7.42 14.24
C GLY A 139 4.20 7.55 12.73
N SER A 140 3.42 8.51 12.26
CA SER A 140 3.17 8.70 10.81
C SER A 140 4.26 9.51 10.09
N GLY A 141 5.11 10.23 10.80
CA GLY A 141 6.12 11.10 10.22
C GLY A 141 7.28 10.35 9.59
N ILE A 142 7.79 9.30 10.24
CA ILE A 142 9.03 8.60 9.84
C ILE A 142 8.85 7.89 8.48
N GLY A 143 7.72 7.23 8.25
CA GLY A 143 7.45 6.53 6.99
C GLY A 143 7.34 7.46 5.80
N LEU A 144 6.67 8.61 5.97
CA LEU A 144 6.53 9.63 4.92
C LEU A 144 7.84 10.37 4.65
N GLU A 145 8.61 10.66 5.68
CA GLU A 145 9.96 11.25 5.54
C GLU A 145 10.89 10.32 4.78
N ASN A 146 10.92 9.04 5.11
CA ASN A 146 11.70 8.04 4.39
C ASN A 146 11.26 7.91 2.93
N LEU A 147 9.94 7.93 2.67
CA LEU A 147 9.42 7.92 1.31
C LEU A 147 9.91 9.12 0.50
N ARG A 148 9.80 10.34 1.05
CA ARG A 148 10.28 11.56 0.38
C ARG A 148 11.76 11.50 0.10
N ARG A 149 12.56 11.06 1.07
CA ARG A 149 14.00 10.88 0.88
C ARG A 149 14.33 9.89 -0.24
N ARG A 150 13.60 8.78 -0.32
CA ARG A 150 13.77 7.81 -1.41
C ARG A 150 13.38 8.39 -2.76
N LEU A 151 12.31 9.18 -2.83
CA LEU A 151 11.89 9.89 -4.04
C LEU A 151 12.95 10.91 -4.49
N ASP A 152 13.50 11.70 -3.57
CA ASP A 152 14.56 12.66 -3.87
C ASP A 152 15.81 11.99 -4.44
N LEU A 153 16.17 10.82 -3.90
CA LEU A 153 17.34 10.07 -4.34
C LEU A 153 17.12 9.36 -5.69
N ALA A 154 15.97 8.75 -5.88
CA ALA A 154 15.70 7.91 -7.05
C ALA A 154 15.12 8.68 -8.24
N TYR A 155 14.37 9.74 -7.97
CA TYR A 155 13.67 10.55 -8.99
C TYR A 155 13.96 12.05 -8.82
N PRO A 156 15.22 12.47 -8.80
CA PRO A 156 15.54 13.89 -8.59
C PRO A 156 14.95 14.75 -9.69
N GLY A 157 14.05 15.68 -9.32
CA GLY A 157 13.33 16.54 -10.26
C GLY A 157 12.32 15.83 -11.17
N ARG A 158 12.10 14.53 -10.99
CA ARG A 158 11.21 13.71 -11.83
C ARG A 158 10.04 13.11 -11.05
N TYR A 159 9.66 13.69 -9.93
CA TYR A 159 8.43 13.30 -9.23
C TYR A 159 7.66 14.51 -8.74
N ARG A 160 6.39 14.30 -8.49
CA ARG A 160 5.51 15.23 -7.80
C ARG A 160 4.82 14.50 -6.66
N TYR A 161 4.78 15.14 -5.50
CA TYR A 161 4.10 14.64 -4.31
C TYR A 161 3.05 15.66 -3.89
N ASP A 162 1.77 15.27 -3.96
CA ASP A 162 0.63 16.06 -3.54
C ASP A 162 -0.07 15.38 -2.37
N GLN A 163 -0.42 16.12 -1.35
CA GLN A 163 -1.25 15.64 -0.25
C GLN A 163 -2.31 16.67 0.10
N ALA A 164 -3.48 16.19 0.52
CA ALA A 164 -4.59 17.03 0.94
C ALA A 164 -5.33 16.39 2.10
N LEU A 165 -5.55 17.16 3.17
CA LEU A 165 -6.50 16.83 4.21
C LEU A 165 -7.84 17.45 3.81
N ARG A 166 -8.80 16.59 3.47
CA ARG A 166 -10.17 16.97 3.16
C ARG A 166 -11.02 16.84 4.43
N GLU A 167 -12.27 17.27 4.39
CA GLU A 167 -13.14 17.29 5.57
C GLU A 167 -13.20 15.96 6.34
N ASN A 168 -13.29 14.83 5.61
CA ASN A 168 -13.38 13.49 6.20
C ASN A 168 -12.39 12.48 5.60
N SER A 169 -11.39 12.95 4.88
CA SER A 169 -10.42 12.07 4.22
C SER A 169 -9.04 12.68 4.10
N TYR A 170 -8.05 11.79 4.02
CA TYR A 170 -6.66 12.11 3.72
C TYR A 170 -6.30 11.54 2.36
N PHE A 171 -5.76 12.38 1.49
CA PHE A 171 -5.42 12.05 0.11
C PHE A 171 -3.93 12.27 -0.15
N VAL A 172 -3.30 11.33 -0.85
CA VAL A 172 -1.93 11.45 -1.34
C VAL A 172 -1.88 11.02 -2.81
N GLN A 173 -1.17 11.80 -3.62
CA GLN A 173 -0.85 11.44 -4.99
C GLN A 173 0.64 11.59 -5.23
N ILE A 174 1.24 10.57 -5.85
CA ILE A 174 2.62 10.60 -6.32
C ILE A 174 2.60 10.37 -7.83
N THR A 175 3.24 11.28 -8.54
CA THR A 175 3.49 11.15 -9.99
C THR A 175 4.99 10.96 -10.20
N LEU A 176 5.37 9.86 -10.83
CA LEU A 176 6.75 9.60 -11.26
C LEU A 176 6.84 9.84 -12.76
N ARG A 177 7.82 10.62 -13.18
CA ARG A 177 7.99 11.01 -14.58
C ARG A 177 9.06 10.16 -15.25
N ASP A 178 8.88 9.93 -16.56
CA ASP A 178 9.85 9.23 -17.42
C ASP A 178 10.25 7.84 -16.85
N CYS A 179 9.27 6.95 -16.65
CA CYS A 179 9.46 5.60 -16.10
C CYS A 179 9.62 4.50 -17.17
N LEU A 180 9.95 4.86 -18.42
CA LEU A 180 10.27 3.91 -19.50
C LEU A 180 11.62 3.26 -19.31
#